data_a130f13fda12b4f56ce3a27bb33cdb29
#
_entry.id   a130f13fda12b4f56ce3a27bb33cdb29
#
_cell.length_a   1.000
_cell.length_b   1.000
_cell.length_c   1.000
_cell.angle_alpha   90.00
_cell.angle_beta   90.00
_cell.angle_gamma   90.00
#
_symmetry.space_group_name_H-M   'P 1'
#
loop_
_entity.id
_entity.type
_entity.pdbx_description
1 polymer ?
#
loop_
_entity_poly.entity_id
_entity_poly.type
_entity_poly.pdbx_seq_one_letter_code
_entity_poly.pdbx_strand_id
1 'polypeptide(L)'
;MPYMKRTGILLLFCIFLACSKDEGVRNPYIQELGFRFELNLNLPLYSPLTNPGNAVYIGGQGAGVRGVFVINTGFVFRAFEATCPNHVPNPCSTMELNSQVVTCSCEGFRYSLFSGQLLDMPEDGNRYYNMLEYRATQSGSVVLITN
;
A
#
# COMPACT_ATOMS: atom_id res chain seq x y z
N MET A 1 2.65 -36.15 -47.96
CA MET A 1 2.60 -34.74 -47.48
C MET A 1 2.74 -34.67 -45.95
N PRO A 2 3.93 -34.76 -45.37
CA PRO A 2 4.11 -34.74 -43.89
C PRO A 2 4.49 -33.38 -43.31
N TYR A 3 4.64 -32.33 -44.15
CA TYR A 3 5.14 -31.04 -43.65
C TYR A 3 4.08 -30.11 -43.02
N MET A 4 2.81 -30.32 -43.31
CA MET A 4 1.71 -29.46 -42.82
C MET A 4 1.35 -29.65 -41.32
N LYS A 5 1.67 -30.82 -40.75
CA LYS A 5 1.40 -31.07 -39.31
C LYS A 5 2.45 -30.49 -38.37
N ARG A 6 3.69 -30.29 -38.83
CA ARG A 6 4.79 -29.76 -37.98
C ARG A 6 4.76 -28.25 -37.83
N THR A 7 4.29 -27.51 -38.83
CA THR A 7 4.14 -26.04 -38.77
C THR A 7 3.01 -25.62 -37.85
N GLY A 8 1.92 -26.38 -37.74
CA GLY A 8 0.82 -26.07 -36.83
C GLY A 8 1.20 -26.19 -35.36
N ILE A 9 2.08 -27.13 -34.98
CA ILE A 9 2.53 -27.33 -33.61
C ILE A 9 3.51 -26.21 -33.19
N LEU A 10 4.32 -25.73 -34.12
CA LEU A 10 5.26 -24.63 -33.82
C LEU A 10 4.54 -23.30 -33.57
N LEU A 11 3.44 -23.04 -34.30
CA LEU A 11 2.63 -21.84 -34.14
C LEU A 11 1.86 -21.81 -32.81
N LEU A 12 1.44 -22.99 -32.30
CA LEU A 12 0.72 -23.12 -31.05
C LEU A 12 1.63 -22.85 -29.82
N PHE A 13 2.94 -23.11 -29.94
CA PHE A 13 3.89 -22.92 -28.84
C PHE A 13 4.28 -21.45 -28.59
N CYS A 14 4.11 -20.57 -29.58
CA CYS A 14 4.42 -19.14 -29.44
C CYS A 14 3.37 -18.33 -28.65
N ILE A 15 2.18 -18.88 -28.41
CA ILE A 15 1.08 -18.14 -27.74
C ILE A 15 1.25 -18.09 -26.21
N PHE A 16 2.10 -18.95 -25.62
CA PHE A 16 2.28 -19.02 -24.17
C PHE A 16 3.37 -18.11 -23.59
N LEU A 17 4.04 -17.29 -24.41
CA LEU A 17 5.13 -16.41 -23.95
C LEU A 17 4.69 -14.95 -23.70
N ALA A 18 3.41 -14.62 -23.83
CA ALA A 18 2.88 -13.33 -23.44
C ALA A 18 2.63 -13.29 -21.93
N CYS A 19 3.68 -13.41 -21.11
CA CYS A 19 3.65 -13.01 -19.72
C CYS A 19 3.80 -11.49 -19.68
N SER A 20 2.69 -10.74 -19.77
CA SER A 20 2.69 -9.32 -19.41
C SER A 20 2.96 -9.23 -17.91
N LYS A 21 4.15 -8.77 -17.54
CA LYS A 21 4.36 -8.22 -16.20
C LYS A 21 3.47 -7.00 -16.13
N ASP A 22 2.39 -7.08 -15.36
CA ASP A 22 1.75 -5.89 -14.81
C ASP A 22 2.80 -5.22 -13.90
N GLU A 23 3.61 -4.35 -14.48
CA GLU A 23 4.36 -3.38 -13.71
C GLU A 23 3.30 -2.43 -13.12
N GLY A 24 2.88 -2.73 -11.88
CA GLY A 24 1.97 -1.86 -11.15
C GLY A 24 2.49 -0.44 -11.24
N VAL A 25 1.63 0.49 -11.62
CA VAL A 25 2.01 1.87 -11.87
C VAL A 25 2.60 2.44 -10.60
N ARG A 26 3.94 2.53 -10.59
CA ARG A 26 4.70 3.08 -9.47
C ARG A 26 4.32 4.54 -9.23
N ASN A 27 4.10 4.91 -7.96
CA ASN A 27 3.83 6.30 -7.59
C ASN A 27 5.09 7.14 -7.82
N PRO A 28 5.03 8.23 -8.65
CA PRO A 28 6.20 9.04 -8.96
C PRO A 28 6.61 9.98 -7.83
N TYR A 29 5.75 10.21 -6.85
CA TYR A 29 5.95 11.18 -5.76
C TYR A 29 6.57 10.56 -4.51
N ILE A 30 6.34 9.26 -4.27
CA ILE A 30 6.80 8.57 -3.07
C ILE A 30 7.97 7.66 -3.39
N GLN A 31 9.11 7.93 -2.77
CA GLN A 31 10.27 7.04 -2.85
C GLN A 31 10.03 5.79 -1.98
N GLU A 32 10.10 4.62 -2.58
CA GLU A 32 10.03 3.35 -1.85
C GLU A 32 11.36 3.09 -1.13
N LEU A 33 11.36 3.32 0.18
CA LEU A 33 12.52 3.07 1.06
C LEU A 33 12.41 1.67 1.65
N GLY A 34 13.49 0.89 1.59
CA GLY A 34 13.56 -0.40 2.28
C GLY A 34 13.62 -0.18 3.79
N PHE A 35 12.69 -0.80 4.54
CA PHE A 35 12.72 -0.79 6.01
C PHE A 35 12.10 -2.06 6.59
N ARG A 36 12.35 -2.28 7.87
CA ARG A 36 11.75 -3.33 8.69
C ARG A 36 11.40 -2.75 10.04
N PHE A 37 10.16 -2.89 10.45
CA PHE A 37 9.66 -2.41 11.73
C PHE A 37 8.77 -3.45 12.40
N GLU A 38 8.96 -3.69 13.70
CA GLU A 38 8.21 -4.67 14.49
C GLU A 38 7.31 -3.96 15.51
N LEU A 39 6.00 -4.26 15.46
CA LEU A 39 5.03 -3.80 16.44
C LEU A 39 4.70 -4.93 17.40
N ASN A 40 5.00 -4.74 18.67
CA ASN A 40 4.54 -5.67 19.71
C ASN A 40 3.18 -5.19 20.24
N LEU A 41 2.13 -5.94 19.93
CA LEU A 41 0.73 -5.64 20.29
C LEU A 41 0.48 -5.59 21.80
N ASN A 42 1.39 -6.13 22.62
CA ASN A 42 1.31 -6.06 24.10
C ASN A 42 1.77 -4.70 24.64
N LEU A 43 2.41 -3.86 23.81
CA LEU A 43 2.80 -2.52 24.23
C LEU A 43 1.60 -1.56 24.16
N PRO A 44 1.44 -0.65 25.15
CA PRO A 44 0.30 0.27 25.18
C PRO A 44 0.10 1.08 23.91
N LEU A 45 1.19 1.46 23.24
CA LEU A 45 1.15 2.24 22.00
C LEU A 45 0.46 1.49 20.83
N TYR A 46 0.58 0.16 20.79
CA TYR A 46 0.06 -0.68 19.71
C TYR A 46 -1.13 -1.53 20.12
N SER A 47 -1.47 -1.54 21.42
CA SER A 47 -2.61 -2.30 21.95
C SER A 47 -3.97 -1.96 21.29
N PRO A 48 -4.23 -0.75 20.78
CA PRO A 48 -5.47 -0.50 20.02
C PRO A 48 -5.65 -1.43 18.83
N LEU A 49 -4.54 -1.87 18.19
CA LEU A 49 -4.55 -2.79 17.07
C LEU A 49 -5.02 -4.23 17.41
N THR A 50 -5.18 -4.57 18.69
CA THR A 50 -5.78 -5.86 19.08
C THR A 50 -7.26 -5.96 18.75
N ASN A 51 -7.93 -4.82 18.55
CA ASN A 51 -9.34 -4.75 18.20
C ASN A 51 -9.52 -4.46 16.70
N PRO A 52 -10.37 -5.23 15.99
CA PRO A 52 -10.67 -4.97 14.58
C PRO A 52 -11.22 -3.55 14.36
N GLY A 53 -10.83 -2.96 13.23
CA GLY A 53 -11.20 -1.61 12.83
C GLY A 53 -10.36 -0.49 13.45
N ASN A 54 -9.48 -0.79 14.40
CA ASN A 54 -8.59 0.20 14.97
C ASN A 54 -7.32 0.36 14.13
N ALA A 55 -6.85 1.59 14.05
CA ALA A 55 -5.63 1.97 13.37
C ALA A 55 -4.72 2.79 14.28
N VAL A 56 -3.41 2.75 14.02
CA VAL A 56 -2.39 3.58 14.68
C VAL A 56 -1.50 4.23 13.64
N TYR A 57 -0.95 5.39 13.99
CA TYR A 57 0.12 6.05 13.26
C TYR A 57 1.47 5.80 13.94
N ILE A 58 2.47 5.45 13.15
CA ILE A 58 3.84 5.20 13.59
C ILE A 58 4.73 6.19 12.87
N GLY A 59 5.18 7.23 13.59
CA GLY A 59 6.06 8.26 13.07
C GLY A 59 7.48 8.15 13.61
N GLY A 60 8.46 8.73 12.88
CA GLY A 60 9.81 9.03 13.38
C GLY A 60 10.74 7.84 13.67
N GLN A 61 10.38 6.63 13.33
CA GLN A 61 11.10 5.41 13.67
C GLN A 61 11.87 4.79 12.49
N GLY A 62 12.05 5.53 11.39
CA GLY A 62 12.64 4.98 10.15
C GLY A 62 11.69 4.01 9.43
N ALA A 63 10.41 4.10 9.71
CA ALA A 63 9.35 3.39 9.00
C ALA A 63 8.74 4.30 7.93
N GLY A 64 8.85 3.92 6.66
CA GLY A 64 8.35 4.71 5.54
C GLY A 64 9.09 6.03 5.32
N VAL A 65 8.50 6.91 4.53
CA VAL A 65 9.00 8.27 4.25
C VAL A 65 8.60 9.26 5.34
N ARG A 66 7.32 9.22 5.76
CA ARG A 66 6.75 10.07 6.81
C ARG A 66 6.05 9.28 7.91
N GLY A 67 6.38 8.01 8.06
CA GLY A 67 5.74 7.10 8.98
C GLY A 67 4.76 6.16 8.27
N VAL A 68 4.11 5.33 9.06
CA VAL A 68 3.23 4.27 8.58
C VAL A 68 1.91 4.28 9.36
N PHE A 69 0.79 4.20 8.67
CA PHE A 69 -0.48 3.82 9.29
C PHE A 69 -0.62 2.30 9.27
N VAL A 70 -1.01 1.73 10.39
CA VAL A 70 -1.33 0.30 10.49
C VAL A 70 -2.75 0.15 10.99
N ILE A 71 -3.52 -0.71 10.33
CA ILE A 71 -4.90 -1.04 10.70
C ILE A 71 -5.06 -2.55 10.89
N ASN A 72 -5.84 -2.96 11.88
CA ASN A 72 -6.38 -4.31 11.99
C ASN A 72 -7.73 -4.36 11.27
N THR A 73 -7.81 -5.05 10.13
CA THR A 73 -9.07 -5.16 9.38
C THR A 73 -10.04 -6.20 9.94
N GLY A 74 -9.62 -6.95 10.95
CA GLY A 74 -10.34 -8.11 11.50
C GLY A 74 -9.94 -9.44 10.85
N PHE A 75 -9.31 -9.39 9.68
CA PHE A 75 -8.81 -10.58 8.97
C PHE A 75 -7.28 -10.56 8.84
N VAL A 76 -6.74 -9.39 8.51
CA VAL A 76 -5.31 -9.15 8.33
C VAL A 76 -4.96 -7.76 8.84
N PHE A 77 -3.68 -7.56 9.13
CA PHE A 77 -3.14 -6.22 9.29
C PHE A 77 -2.80 -5.66 7.92
N ARG A 78 -3.07 -4.36 7.73
CA ARG A 78 -2.61 -3.62 6.55
C ARG A 78 -1.78 -2.43 7.00
N ALA A 79 -0.78 -2.09 6.23
CA ALA A 79 0.12 -0.99 6.53
C ALA A 79 0.28 -0.09 5.31
N PHE A 80 0.25 1.23 5.52
CA PHE A 80 0.31 2.21 4.45
C PHE A 80 1.27 3.34 4.79
N GLU A 81 1.99 3.83 3.78
CA GLU A 81 2.78 5.05 3.87
C GLU A 81 1.92 6.24 4.33
N ALA A 82 2.45 7.04 5.26
CA ALA A 82 1.72 8.20 5.77
C ALA A 82 1.88 9.48 4.93
N THR A 83 2.70 9.44 3.89
CA THR A 83 2.86 10.55 2.94
C THR A 83 1.67 10.64 2.00
N CYS A 84 1.13 11.85 1.77
CA CYS A 84 0.14 12.10 0.72
C CYS A 84 0.66 11.59 -0.64
N PRO A 85 -0.11 10.74 -1.37
CA PRO A 85 0.41 10.06 -2.55
C PRO A 85 0.33 10.89 -3.85
N ASN A 86 -0.26 12.08 -3.83
CA ASN A 86 -0.58 12.81 -5.07
C ASN A 86 0.20 14.11 -5.29
N HIS A 87 1.24 14.34 -4.49
CA HIS A 87 2.17 15.45 -4.69
C HIS A 87 3.56 15.14 -4.12
N VAL A 88 4.56 15.94 -4.53
CA VAL A 88 5.92 15.84 -3.98
C VAL A 88 5.90 16.13 -2.47
N PRO A 89 6.54 15.30 -1.63
CA PRO A 89 6.54 15.46 -0.18
C PRO A 89 7.02 16.85 0.26
N ASN A 90 6.23 17.49 1.11
CA ASN A 90 6.46 18.81 1.70
C ASN A 90 5.99 18.81 3.19
N PRO A 91 6.08 19.93 3.95
CA PRO A 91 5.74 19.94 5.38
C PRO A 91 4.31 19.50 5.72
N CYS A 92 3.31 19.67 4.83
CA CYS A 92 1.93 19.23 5.07
C CYS A 92 1.61 17.82 4.58
N SER A 93 2.60 17.08 4.03
CA SER A 93 2.36 15.79 3.37
C SER A 93 2.08 14.62 4.31
N THR A 94 2.31 14.75 5.62
CA THR A 94 1.92 13.69 6.56
C THR A 94 0.41 13.74 6.73
N MET A 95 -0.28 12.65 6.35
CA MET A 95 -1.73 12.56 6.46
C MET A 95 -2.18 12.47 7.91
N GLU A 96 -3.39 12.95 8.18
CA GLU A 96 -4.02 12.92 9.51
C GLU A 96 -4.94 11.72 9.63
N LEU A 97 -4.76 10.95 10.72
CA LEU A 97 -5.59 9.78 11.01
C LEU A 97 -6.88 10.20 11.72
N ASN A 98 -8.01 9.82 11.14
CA ASN A 98 -9.33 9.93 11.77
C ASN A 98 -10.05 8.58 11.66
N SER A 99 -9.94 7.78 12.72
CA SER A 99 -10.49 6.42 12.78
C SER A 99 -9.91 5.51 11.68
N GLN A 100 -10.64 5.23 10.61
CA GLN A 100 -10.27 4.33 9.52
C GLN A 100 -10.03 5.08 8.20
N VAL A 101 -10.06 6.40 8.27
CA VAL A 101 -9.81 7.30 7.13
C VAL A 101 -8.63 8.18 7.46
N VAL A 102 -7.77 8.40 6.47
CA VAL A 102 -6.70 9.38 6.56
C VAL A 102 -6.94 10.49 5.56
N THR A 103 -6.57 11.71 5.94
CA THR A 103 -6.78 12.92 5.13
C THR A 103 -5.45 13.60 4.87
N CYS A 104 -5.17 13.91 3.60
CA CYS A 104 -4.05 14.76 3.22
C CYS A 104 -4.35 16.21 3.59
N SER A 105 -3.57 16.79 4.52
CA SER A 105 -3.78 18.18 4.97
C SER A 105 -3.46 19.22 3.88
N CYS A 106 -2.69 18.84 2.83
CA CYS A 106 -2.34 19.75 1.74
C CYS A 106 -3.50 19.97 0.76
N GLU A 107 -4.24 18.92 0.43
CA GLU A 107 -5.19 18.88 -0.69
C GLU A 107 -6.60 18.46 -0.27
N GLY A 108 -6.75 17.97 0.96
CA GLY A 108 -8.03 17.50 1.48
C GLY A 108 -8.44 16.11 0.97
N PHE A 109 -7.61 15.42 0.21
CA PHE A 109 -7.90 14.08 -0.27
C PHE A 109 -7.99 13.08 0.88
N ARG A 110 -9.02 12.23 0.85
CA ARG A 110 -9.30 11.23 1.86
C ARG A 110 -9.05 9.82 1.32
N TYR A 111 -8.51 8.95 2.17
CA TYR A 111 -8.19 7.57 1.82
C TYR A 111 -8.71 6.61 2.89
N SER A 112 -9.20 5.46 2.44
CA SER A 112 -9.61 4.38 3.35
C SER A 112 -8.42 3.54 3.76
N LEU A 113 -8.21 3.32 5.05
CA LEU A 113 -7.19 2.39 5.55
C LEU A 113 -7.56 0.91 5.35
N PHE A 114 -8.84 0.59 5.04
CA PHE A 114 -9.21 -0.78 4.68
C PHE A 114 -8.71 -1.20 3.29
N SER A 115 -8.59 -0.25 2.36
CA SER A 115 -8.23 -0.54 0.98
C SER A 115 -7.03 0.24 0.46
N GLY A 116 -6.63 1.33 1.12
CA GLY A 116 -5.65 2.29 0.64
C GLY A 116 -6.15 3.20 -0.49
N GLN A 117 -7.42 3.10 -0.85
CA GLN A 117 -7.98 3.81 -2.00
C GLN A 117 -8.37 5.25 -1.66
N LEU A 118 -8.19 6.14 -2.65
CA LEU A 118 -8.75 7.48 -2.64
C LEU A 118 -10.30 7.40 -2.66
N LEU A 119 -10.94 8.04 -1.67
CA LEU A 119 -12.39 7.96 -1.49
C LEU A 119 -13.16 8.91 -2.41
N ASP A 120 -12.64 10.13 -2.59
CA ASP A 120 -13.30 11.18 -3.37
C ASP A 120 -12.44 11.49 -4.61
N MET A 121 -12.52 10.61 -5.62
CA MET A 121 -11.77 10.77 -6.86
C MET A 121 -12.29 11.99 -7.63
N PRO A 122 -11.44 13.01 -7.91
CA PRO A 122 -11.85 14.13 -8.74
C PRO A 122 -12.15 13.71 -10.17
N GLU A 123 -13.18 14.32 -10.79
CA GLU A 123 -13.59 14.05 -12.18
C GLU A 123 -12.95 15.06 -13.16
N ASP A 124 -11.67 15.35 -12.99
CA ASP A 124 -10.95 16.36 -13.77
C ASP A 124 -10.06 15.79 -14.88
N GLY A 125 -10.10 14.46 -15.05
CA GLY A 125 -9.29 13.72 -16.04
C GLY A 125 -7.84 13.54 -15.66
N ASN A 126 -7.40 14.02 -14.49
CA ASN A 126 -6.05 13.80 -13.99
C ASN A 126 -5.87 12.39 -13.43
N ARG A 127 -4.62 11.96 -13.33
CA ARG A 127 -4.28 10.69 -12.71
C ARG A 127 -4.02 10.87 -11.23
N TYR A 128 -4.74 10.11 -10.40
CA TYR A 128 -4.56 10.07 -8.96
C TYR A 128 -4.07 8.71 -8.51
N TYR A 129 -3.27 8.70 -7.44
CA TYR A 129 -2.66 7.51 -6.87
C TYR A 129 -3.31 7.17 -5.54
N ASN A 130 -3.48 5.89 -5.28
CA ASN A 130 -3.83 5.34 -3.99
C ASN A 130 -2.62 5.39 -3.04
N MET A 131 -2.84 5.10 -1.77
CA MET A 131 -1.77 4.99 -0.78
C MET A 131 -0.78 3.88 -1.17
N LEU A 132 0.51 4.10 -0.89
CA LEU A 132 1.52 3.06 -1.00
C LEU A 132 1.32 2.06 0.15
N GLU A 133 1.11 0.80 -0.18
CA GLU A 133 0.93 -0.27 0.79
C GLU A 133 2.24 -1.00 1.05
N TYR A 134 2.51 -1.27 2.31
CA TYR A 134 3.61 -2.08 2.81
C TYR A 134 3.13 -3.46 3.22
N ARG A 135 4.02 -4.43 3.22
CA ARG A 135 3.69 -5.77 3.70
C ARG A 135 3.56 -5.76 5.22
N ALA A 136 2.45 -6.28 5.74
CA ALA A 136 2.22 -6.49 7.17
C ALA A 136 1.99 -7.98 7.44
N THR A 137 2.80 -8.57 8.31
CA THR A 137 2.72 -10.01 8.63
C THR A 137 2.67 -10.19 10.13
N GLN A 138 1.62 -10.84 10.64
CA GLN A 138 1.49 -11.14 12.06
C GLN A 138 2.13 -12.50 12.40
N SER A 139 2.86 -12.54 13.51
CA SER A 139 3.36 -13.76 14.16
C SER A 139 3.18 -13.61 15.68
N GLY A 140 2.21 -14.33 16.23
CA GLY A 140 1.82 -14.20 17.64
C GLY A 140 1.37 -12.77 17.96
N SER A 141 2.00 -12.14 18.95
CA SER A 141 1.72 -10.76 19.36
C SER A 141 2.55 -9.69 18.61
N VAL A 142 3.31 -10.09 17.59
CA VAL A 142 4.15 -9.17 16.82
C VAL A 142 3.60 -9.04 15.40
N VAL A 143 3.47 -7.79 14.93
CA VAL A 143 3.21 -7.47 13.52
C VAL A 143 4.50 -6.90 12.92
N LEU A 144 5.00 -7.57 11.89
CA LEU A 144 6.16 -7.15 11.13
C LEU A 144 5.72 -6.35 9.92
N ILE A 145 6.22 -5.12 9.78
CA ILE A 145 6.02 -4.26 8.62
C ILE A 145 7.32 -4.19 7.83
N THR A 146 7.23 -4.43 6.53
CA THR A 146 8.39 -4.35 5.59
C THR A 146 7.95 -3.72 4.27
N ASN A 147 8.90 -3.06 3.63
CA ASN A 147 8.80 -2.68 2.22
C ASN A 147 9.59 -3.66 1.36
#